data_9df88c183b687e6bf42a88a587c3ca23
#
_entry.id   9df88c183b687e6bf42a88a587c3ca23
#
_cell.length_a   1.000
_cell.length_b   1.000
_cell.length_c   1.000
_cell.angle_alpha   90.00
_cell.angle_beta   90.00
_cell.angle_gamma   90.00
#
_symmetry.space_group_name_H-M   'P 1'
#
loop_
_entity.id
_entity.type
_entity.pdbx_description
1 polymer ?
#
loop_
_entity_poly.entity_id
_entity_poly.type
_entity_poly.pdbx_seq_one_letter_code
_entity_poly.pdbx_strand_id
1 'polypeptide(L)'
;MATHFSPRKTSKQDARARARKVRAGLPVLESRPAALLLSAPEVKSATTIAAYWSLPHEPDTHELLNFLKGEVRILLPIVLADWNLDWAEWNGEELVSKKGLWEPSGPRLGIAAIREVNVIITPGLGGDARGARLGQGGGCYDRAFKLAGITPWRVMLLHEEEFSSIDLFEDVHDERVYAISTPTRLIRIP
;
A
#
# COMPACT_ATOMS: atom_id res chain seq x y z
N MET A 1 -0.11 48.59 -0.11
CA MET A 1 -0.99 47.42 -0.30
C MET A 1 -0.18 46.17 -0.35
N ALA A 2 -0.14 45.39 0.72
CA ALA A 2 0.61 44.14 0.77
C ALA A 2 -0.27 43.02 0.19
N THR A 3 0.10 42.51 -0.97
CA THR A 3 -0.52 41.35 -1.57
C THR A 3 -0.18 40.11 -0.74
N HIS A 4 -1.15 39.65 0.03
CA HIS A 4 -1.07 38.37 0.75
C HIS A 4 -1.01 37.23 -0.28
N PHE A 5 0.19 36.69 -0.49
CA PHE A 5 0.39 35.48 -1.28
C PHE A 5 -0.05 34.29 -0.41
N SER A 6 -1.32 33.91 -0.53
CA SER A 6 -1.82 32.68 0.07
C SER A 6 -1.23 31.49 -0.72
N PRO A 7 -0.46 30.58 -0.10
CA PRO A 7 0.03 29.42 -0.82
C PRO A 7 -1.18 28.60 -1.27
N ARG A 8 -1.35 28.42 -2.59
CA ARG A 8 -2.42 27.59 -3.14
C ARG A 8 -2.27 26.19 -2.51
N LYS A 9 -3.27 25.75 -1.74
CA LYS A 9 -3.36 24.36 -1.30
C LYS A 9 -3.31 23.50 -2.56
N THR A 10 -2.23 22.76 -2.69
CA THR A 10 -2.04 21.85 -3.82
C THR A 10 -3.13 20.78 -3.76
N SER A 11 -3.87 20.60 -4.84
CA SER A 11 -4.92 19.57 -4.89
C SER A 11 -4.32 18.16 -4.79
N LYS A 12 -5.09 17.18 -4.30
CA LYS A 12 -4.67 15.77 -4.34
C LYS A 12 -4.32 15.30 -5.75
N GLN A 13 -4.98 15.85 -6.77
CA GLN A 13 -4.70 15.55 -8.17
C GLN A 13 -3.30 16.01 -8.57
N ASP A 14 -2.93 17.24 -8.20
CA ASP A 14 -1.59 17.78 -8.47
C ASP A 14 -0.51 17.03 -7.69
N ALA A 15 -0.81 16.64 -6.44
CA ALA A 15 0.10 15.82 -5.64
C ALA A 15 0.34 14.44 -6.30
N ARG A 16 -0.71 13.77 -6.77
CA ARG A 16 -0.59 12.50 -7.52
C ARG A 16 0.22 12.65 -8.81
N ALA A 17 -0.02 13.72 -9.57
CA ALA A 17 0.71 13.98 -10.81
C ALA A 17 2.22 14.15 -10.55
N ARG A 18 2.59 14.90 -9.51
CA ARG A 18 3.98 15.06 -9.09
C ARG A 18 4.59 13.74 -8.61
N ALA A 19 3.89 13.01 -7.75
CA ALA A 19 4.38 11.74 -7.23
C ALA A 19 4.62 10.71 -8.34
N ARG A 20 3.72 10.61 -9.32
CA ARG A 20 3.92 9.75 -10.52
C ARG A 20 5.15 10.17 -11.33
N LYS A 21 5.39 11.48 -11.46
CA LYS A 21 6.58 11.99 -12.16
C LYS A 21 7.87 11.64 -11.42
N VAL A 22 7.86 11.76 -10.09
CA VAL A 22 9.00 11.33 -9.25
C VAL A 22 9.24 9.84 -9.46
N ARG A 23 8.23 8.99 -9.26
CA ARG A 23 8.32 7.54 -9.42
C ARG A 23 8.84 7.11 -10.79
N ALA A 24 8.37 7.74 -11.87
CA ALA A 24 8.83 7.44 -13.23
C ALA A 24 10.29 7.79 -13.48
N GLY A 25 10.88 8.67 -12.68
CA GLY A 25 12.30 9.03 -12.74
C GLY A 25 13.19 8.19 -11.83
N LEU A 26 12.62 7.37 -10.96
CA LEU A 26 13.40 6.49 -10.10
C LEU A 26 13.97 5.32 -10.92
N PRO A 27 15.21 4.91 -10.64
CA PRO A 27 15.72 3.69 -11.23
C PRO A 27 14.82 2.52 -10.79
N VAL A 28 14.63 1.55 -11.68
CA VAL A 28 14.04 0.26 -11.30
C VAL A 28 15.08 -0.44 -10.42
N LEU A 29 15.11 -0.05 -9.16
CA LEU A 29 15.98 -0.67 -8.18
C LEU A 29 15.28 -1.92 -7.64
N GLU A 30 16.06 -2.94 -7.41
CA GLU A 30 15.72 -4.02 -6.49
C GLU A 30 15.53 -3.39 -5.09
N SER A 31 14.43 -2.68 -4.91
CA SER A 31 14.11 -2.06 -3.63
C SER A 31 13.80 -3.17 -2.64
N ARG A 32 14.52 -3.23 -1.54
CA ARG A 32 14.36 -4.22 -0.47
C ARG A 32 13.61 -3.68 0.75
N PRO A 33 12.44 -3.03 0.60
CA PRO A 33 11.63 -2.69 1.77
C PRO A 33 11.14 -3.97 2.48
N ALA A 34 11.16 -5.10 1.75
CA ALA A 34 10.79 -6.42 2.22
C ALA A 34 11.62 -6.91 3.42
N ALA A 35 12.94 -6.75 3.40
CA ALA A 35 13.80 -7.26 4.47
C ALA A 35 13.49 -6.64 5.84
N LEU A 36 13.16 -5.35 5.87
CA LEU A 36 12.75 -4.66 7.09
C LEU A 36 11.40 -5.15 7.60
N LEU A 37 10.45 -5.41 6.71
CA LEU A 37 9.14 -5.94 7.07
C LEU A 37 9.23 -7.35 7.65
N LEU A 38 10.06 -8.23 7.09
CA LEU A 38 10.27 -9.58 7.60
C LEU A 38 10.81 -9.59 9.04
N SER A 39 11.50 -8.51 9.45
CA SER A 39 11.99 -8.36 10.83
C SER A 39 10.94 -7.83 11.79
N ALA A 40 9.85 -7.23 11.31
CA ALA A 40 8.81 -6.61 12.14
C ALA A 40 8.04 -7.65 12.95
N PRO A 41 7.84 -7.42 14.27
CA PRO A 41 7.10 -8.35 15.13
C PRO A 41 5.69 -8.65 14.59
N GLU A 42 5.01 -7.66 14.04
CA GLU A 42 3.65 -7.78 13.48
C GLU A 42 3.62 -8.78 12.32
N VAL A 43 4.63 -8.76 11.45
CA VAL A 43 4.74 -9.71 10.32
C VAL A 43 5.13 -11.09 10.83
N LYS A 44 6.07 -11.18 11.78
CA LYS A 44 6.51 -12.46 12.35
C LYS A 44 5.41 -13.21 13.08
N SER A 45 4.47 -12.49 13.70
CA SER A 45 3.37 -13.08 14.45
C SER A 45 2.08 -13.25 13.63
N ALA A 46 2.07 -12.77 12.39
CA ALA A 46 0.90 -12.85 11.53
C ALA A 46 0.61 -14.29 11.10
N THR A 47 -0.65 -14.66 11.09
CA THR A 47 -1.17 -15.90 10.48
C THR A 47 -1.77 -15.64 9.10
N THR A 48 -2.26 -14.43 8.87
CA THR A 48 -2.84 -14.01 7.59
C THR A 48 -2.40 -12.60 7.25
N ILE A 49 -1.89 -12.40 6.05
CA ILE A 49 -1.42 -11.11 5.52
C ILE A 49 -2.18 -10.78 4.24
N ALA A 50 -2.76 -9.58 4.15
CA ALA A 50 -3.19 -9.01 2.89
C ALA A 50 -2.03 -8.19 2.31
N ALA A 51 -1.70 -8.42 1.04
CA ALA A 51 -0.64 -7.70 0.35
C ALA A 51 -1.07 -7.37 -1.09
N TYR A 52 -0.16 -6.87 -1.89
CA TYR A 52 -0.39 -6.62 -3.31
C TYR A 52 0.77 -7.17 -4.13
N TRP A 53 0.51 -7.49 -5.38
CA TRP A 53 1.56 -7.81 -6.35
C TRP A 53 2.02 -6.51 -7.00
N SER A 54 3.28 -6.13 -6.75
CA SER A 54 3.80 -4.86 -7.22
C SER A 54 3.86 -4.76 -8.74
N LEU A 55 3.52 -3.59 -9.25
CA LEU A 55 3.68 -3.22 -10.64
C LEU A 55 5.11 -2.71 -10.89
N PRO A 56 5.56 -2.66 -12.16
CA PRO A 56 6.81 -1.99 -12.51
C PRO A 56 6.86 -0.58 -11.90
N HIS A 57 8.01 -0.19 -11.35
CA HIS A 57 8.22 1.07 -10.62
C HIS A 57 7.50 1.21 -9.26
N GLU A 58 6.76 0.22 -8.78
CA GLU A 58 6.35 0.17 -7.37
C GLU A 58 7.45 -0.47 -6.52
N PRO A 59 7.51 -0.19 -5.21
CA PRO A 59 8.36 -0.95 -4.30
C PRO A 59 8.06 -2.45 -4.42
N ASP A 60 9.09 -3.25 -4.66
CA ASP A 60 8.93 -4.68 -4.94
C ASP A 60 8.33 -5.43 -3.76
N THR A 61 7.33 -6.27 -4.05
CA THR A 61 6.70 -7.19 -3.10
C THR A 61 6.94 -8.65 -3.44
N HIS A 62 7.48 -8.97 -4.62
CA HIS A 62 7.57 -10.34 -5.10
C HIS A 62 8.50 -11.20 -4.23
N GLU A 63 9.66 -10.67 -3.84
CA GLU A 63 10.59 -11.35 -2.95
C GLU A 63 9.97 -11.58 -1.57
N LEU A 64 9.30 -10.57 -1.01
CA LEU A 64 8.59 -10.66 0.26
C LEU A 64 7.51 -11.76 0.24
N LEU A 65 6.66 -11.75 -0.78
CA LEU A 65 5.58 -12.71 -0.93
C LEU A 65 6.12 -14.14 -1.11
N ASN A 66 7.18 -14.30 -1.91
CA ASN A 66 7.81 -15.60 -2.08
C ASN A 66 8.46 -16.12 -0.80
N PHE A 67 8.98 -15.24 0.05
CA PHE A 67 9.54 -15.63 1.35
C PHE A 67 8.43 -16.05 2.33
N LEU A 68 7.31 -15.32 2.34
CA LEU A 68 6.18 -15.59 3.25
C LEU A 68 5.30 -16.77 2.79
N LYS A 69 5.41 -17.16 1.52
CA LYS A 69 4.64 -18.27 0.96
C LYS A 69 4.90 -19.59 1.69
N GLY A 70 3.82 -20.20 2.17
CA GLY A 70 3.88 -21.43 2.96
C GLY A 70 4.06 -21.22 4.47
N GLU A 71 4.48 -20.02 4.89
CA GLU A 71 4.64 -19.65 6.32
C GLU A 71 3.38 -18.99 6.86
N VAL A 72 2.71 -18.17 6.04
CA VAL A 72 1.49 -17.45 6.40
C VAL A 72 0.47 -17.54 5.26
N ARG A 73 -0.80 -17.39 5.57
CA ARG A 73 -1.85 -17.24 4.56
C ARG A 73 -1.75 -15.87 3.90
N ILE A 74 -1.60 -15.82 2.59
CA ILE A 74 -1.45 -14.57 1.82
C ILE A 74 -2.73 -14.31 1.03
N LEU A 75 -3.32 -13.12 1.21
CA LEU A 75 -4.44 -12.64 0.41
C LEU A 75 -3.98 -11.56 -0.55
N LEU A 76 -4.24 -11.74 -1.84
CA LEU A 76 -4.00 -10.71 -2.85
C LEU A 76 -5.33 -10.11 -3.34
N PRO A 77 -5.34 -8.81 -3.70
CA PRO A 77 -6.55 -8.11 -4.07
C PRO A 77 -6.99 -8.42 -5.50
N ILE A 78 -8.30 -8.42 -5.69
CA ILE A 78 -8.98 -8.42 -6.99
C ILE A 78 -9.80 -7.14 -7.06
N VAL A 79 -9.51 -6.26 -8.02
CA VAL A 79 -10.21 -4.98 -8.13
C VAL A 79 -11.58 -5.17 -8.76
N LEU A 80 -12.64 -4.82 -8.05
CA LEU A 80 -14.01 -4.87 -8.52
C LEU A 80 -14.39 -3.62 -9.33
N ALA A 81 -15.52 -3.69 -10.05
CA ALA A 81 -16.00 -2.59 -10.89
C ALA A 81 -16.37 -1.33 -10.08
N ASP A 82 -16.75 -1.50 -8.83
CA ASP A 82 -17.08 -0.42 -7.88
C ASP A 82 -15.87 0.07 -7.08
N TRP A 83 -14.67 -0.35 -7.46
CA TRP A 83 -13.41 -0.04 -6.80
C TRP A 83 -13.26 -0.63 -5.39
N ASN A 84 -14.12 -1.54 -4.95
CA ASN A 84 -13.84 -2.37 -3.80
C ASN A 84 -12.77 -3.41 -4.13
N LEU A 85 -12.13 -3.93 -3.09
CA LEU A 85 -11.18 -5.03 -3.20
C LEU A 85 -11.85 -6.31 -2.72
N ASP A 86 -12.03 -7.25 -3.64
CA ASP A 86 -12.22 -8.66 -3.32
C ASP A 86 -10.85 -9.29 -3.09
N TRP A 87 -10.81 -10.43 -2.48
CA TRP A 87 -9.58 -11.11 -2.07
C TRP A 87 -9.58 -12.54 -2.54
N ALA A 88 -8.41 -13.05 -2.90
CA ALA A 88 -8.19 -14.47 -3.06
C ALA A 88 -6.86 -14.87 -2.43
N GLU A 89 -6.78 -16.10 -1.97
CA GLU A 89 -5.56 -16.66 -1.41
C GLU A 89 -4.55 -16.92 -2.52
N TRP A 90 -3.29 -16.64 -2.23
CA TRP A 90 -2.18 -16.88 -3.14
C TRP A 90 -1.13 -17.77 -2.48
N ASN A 91 -0.83 -18.89 -3.12
CA ASN A 91 0.13 -19.91 -2.65
C ASN A 91 1.30 -20.09 -3.63
N GLY A 92 1.53 -19.10 -4.48
CA GLY A 92 2.61 -19.13 -5.49
C GLY A 92 2.16 -19.55 -6.88
N GLU A 93 0.86 -19.68 -7.11
CA GLU A 93 0.30 -19.93 -8.44
C GLU A 93 0.49 -18.71 -9.36
N GLU A 94 0.42 -18.97 -10.66
CA GLU A 94 0.51 -17.93 -11.68
C GLU A 94 -0.65 -16.92 -11.54
N LEU A 95 -0.32 -15.64 -11.62
CA LEU A 95 -1.29 -14.55 -11.58
C LEU A 95 -1.81 -14.24 -12.99
N VAL A 96 -3.06 -13.82 -13.07
CA VAL A 96 -3.69 -13.43 -14.33
C VAL A 96 -3.62 -11.92 -14.50
N SER A 97 -3.11 -11.47 -15.65
CA SER A 97 -3.10 -10.05 -15.97
C SER A 97 -4.49 -9.57 -16.38
N LYS A 98 -5.02 -8.59 -15.68
CA LYS A 98 -6.31 -7.99 -15.95
C LYS A 98 -6.25 -6.47 -15.83
N LYS A 99 -6.50 -5.77 -16.94
CA LYS A 99 -6.44 -4.29 -17.01
C LYS A 99 -5.13 -3.69 -16.45
N GLY A 100 -4.01 -4.39 -16.67
CA GLY A 100 -2.69 -3.96 -16.20
C GLY A 100 -2.40 -4.25 -14.72
N LEU A 101 -3.26 -4.97 -14.03
CA LEU A 101 -3.05 -5.49 -12.68
C LEU A 101 -2.83 -7.01 -12.75
N TRP A 102 -2.12 -7.54 -11.78
CA TRP A 102 -1.92 -8.97 -11.60
C TRP A 102 -2.81 -9.46 -10.46
N GLU A 103 -3.77 -10.32 -10.79
CA GLU A 103 -4.76 -10.84 -9.85
C GLU A 103 -4.60 -12.36 -9.67
N PRO A 104 -4.82 -12.90 -8.46
CA PRO A 104 -4.87 -14.34 -8.26
C PRO A 104 -6.04 -14.98 -9.01
N SER A 105 -5.84 -16.18 -9.52
CA SER A 105 -6.86 -16.94 -10.25
C SER A 105 -7.73 -17.84 -9.37
N GLY A 106 -7.37 -17.96 -8.09
CA GLY A 106 -8.06 -18.79 -7.11
C GLY A 106 -9.49 -18.35 -6.77
N PRO A 107 -10.20 -19.12 -5.94
CA PRO A 107 -11.54 -18.78 -5.49
C PRO A 107 -11.60 -17.43 -4.78
N ARG A 108 -12.60 -16.63 -5.10
CA ARG A 108 -12.85 -15.35 -4.43
C ARG A 108 -13.39 -15.56 -3.03
N LEU A 109 -12.86 -14.84 -2.06
CA LEU A 109 -13.20 -14.92 -0.65
C LEU A 109 -14.22 -13.85 -0.24
N GLY A 110 -14.49 -12.88 -1.11
CA GLY A 110 -15.35 -11.74 -0.83
C GLY A 110 -14.59 -10.57 -0.17
N ILE A 111 -15.21 -9.39 -0.26
CA ILE A 111 -14.62 -8.15 0.30
C ILE A 111 -14.39 -8.23 1.82
N ALA A 112 -15.19 -9.06 2.52
CA ALA A 112 -15.15 -9.20 3.98
C ALA A 112 -13.92 -10.00 4.47
N ALA A 113 -13.23 -10.74 3.60
CA ALA A 113 -12.04 -11.51 3.98
C ALA A 113 -10.93 -10.65 4.58
N ILE A 114 -10.88 -9.35 4.26
CA ILE A 114 -9.94 -8.40 4.84
C ILE A 114 -10.06 -8.26 6.38
N ARG A 115 -11.19 -8.68 6.97
CA ARG A 115 -11.39 -8.67 8.42
C ARG A 115 -10.60 -9.73 9.17
N GLU A 116 -10.14 -10.76 8.46
CA GLU A 116 -9.43 -11.91 9.02
C GLU A 116 -7.91 -11.72 9.04
N VAL A 117 -7.40 -10.62 8.48
CA VAL A 117 -5.96 -10.41 8.35
C VAL A 117 -5.36 -9.75 9.60
N ASN A 118 -4.11 -10.09 9.89
CA ASN A 118 -3.32 -9.45 10.96
C ASN A 118 -2.54 -8.25 10.44
N VAL A 119 -2.10 -8.31 9.18
CA VAL A 119 -1.27 -7.28 8.54
C VAL A 119 -1.84 -6.94 7.17
N ILE A 120 -1.87 -5.65 6.85
CA ILE A 120 -2.21 -5.15 5.52
C ILE A 120 -1.00 -4.39 4.97
N ILE A 121 -0.38 -4.93 3.93
CA ILE A 121 0.69 -4.28 3.18
C ILE A 121 0.06 -3.60 1.98
N THR A 122 0.17 -2.27 1.90
CA THR A 122 -0.54 -1.46 0.90
C THR A 122 0.42 -0.67 0.01
N PRO A 123 0.09 -0.48 -1.28
CA PRO A 123 0.81 0.45 -2.14
C PRO A 123 0.42 1.90 -1.85
N GLY A 124 1.26 2.82 -2.29
CA GLY A 124 0.97 4.25 -2.29
C GLY A 124 1.86 4.98 -3.29
N LEU A 125 1.51 6.22 -3.61
CA LEU A 125 2.32 7.16 -4.37
C LEU A 125 3.13 8.08 -3.44
N GLY A 126 2.82 8.08 -2.15
CA GLY A 126 3.49 8.88 -1.14
C GLY A 126 2.84 8.73 0.22
N GLY A 127 3.58 9.08 1.26
CA GLY A 127 3.13 9.08 2.64
C GLY A 127 3.91 10.07 3.48
N ASP A 128 3.37 10.42 4.64
CA ASP A 128 3.99 11.34 5.59
C ASP A 128 4.14 10.76 7.00
N ALA A 129 4.80 11.51 7.88
CA ALA A 129 5.05 11.10 9.27
C ALA A 129 3.80 10.94 10.14
N ARG A 130 2.62 11.35 9.66
CA ARG A 130 1.33 11.15 10.33
C ARG A 130 0.60 9.90 9.86
N GLY A 131 1.19 9.17 8.90
CA GLY A 131 0.57 8.01 8.29
C GLY A 131 -0.45 8.33 7.19
N ALA A 132 -0.50 9.59 6.75
CA ALA A 132 -1.33 9.95 5.60
C ALA A 132 -0.80 9.26 4.33
N ARG A 133 -1.73 8.76 3.51
CA ARG A 133 -1.44 7.96 2.33
C ARG A 133 -1.96 8.63 1.06
N LEU A 134 -1.07 8.86 0.11
CA LEU A 134 -1.44 9.30 -1.23
C LEU A 134 -1.61 8.07 -2.14
N GLY A 135 -2.84 7.65 -2.37
CA GLY A 135 -3.17 6.57 -3.28
C GLY A 135 -3.40 7.03 -4.72
N GLN A 136 -3.65 6.11 -5.63
CA GLN A 136 -3.90 6.36 -7.07
C GLN A 136 -5.22 7.12 -7.35
N GLY A 137 -6.14 7.19 -6.40
CA GLY A 137 -7.39 7.95 -6.51
C GLY A 137 -8.67 7.11 -6.56
N GLY A 138 -8.59 5.79 -6.64
CA GLY A 138 -9.76 4.89 -6.64
C GLY A 138 -10.38 4.66 -5.26
N GLY A 139 -9.71 5.00 -4.16
CA GLY A 139 -10.19 4.80 -2.79
C GLY A 139 -10.30 3.33 -2.36
N CYS A 140 -9.71 2.41 -3.12
CA CYS A 140 -9.83 0.97 -2.87
C CYS A 140 -9.36 0.59 -1.46
N TYR A 141 -8.17 1.04 -1.08
CA TYR A 141 -7.61 0.73 0.24
C TYR A 141 -8.29 1.50 1.39
N ASP A 142 -8.83 2.70 1.16
CA ASP A 142 -9.59 3.42 2.19
C ASP A 142 -10.85 2.64 2.55
N ARG A 143 -11.54 2.07 1.55
CA ARG A 143 -12.69 1.18 1.79
C ARG A 143 -12.29 -0.13 2.45
N ALA A 144 -11.20 -0.74 2.00
CA ALA A 144 -10.70 -1.97 2.60
C ALA A 144 -10.30 -1.77 4.07
N PHE A 145 -9.64 -0.65 4.40
CA PHE A 145 -9.26 -0.32 5.77
C PHE A 145 -10.47 -0.08 6.68
N LYS A 146 -11.50 0.62 6.18
CA LYS A 146 -12.76 0.78 6.94
C LYS A 146 -13.41 -0.55 7.23
N LEU A 147 -13.41 -1.46 6.26
CA LEU A 147 -14.00 -2.79 6.43
C LEU A 147 -13.18 -3.67 7.36
N ALA A 148 -11.86 -3.60 7.31
CA ALA A 148 -10.95 -4.34 8.18
C ALA A 148 -11.01 -3.89 9.65
N GLY A 149 -11.40 -2.65 9.89
CA GLY A 149 -11.37 -2.04 11.23
C GLY A 149 -9.94 -1.65 11.64
N ILE A 150 -9.72 -1.42 12.92
CA ILE A 150 -8.45 -0.93 13.47
C ILE A 150 -7.47 -2.04 13.87
N THR A 151 -7.91 -3.28 13.89
CA THR A 151 -7.12 -4.41 14.40
C THR A 151 -5.89 -4.75 13.54
N PRO A 152 -5.99 -4.82 12.19
CA PRO A 152 -4.82 -5.15 11.37
C PRO A 152 -3.77 -4.06 11.42
N TRP A 153 -2.50 -4.47 11.57
CA TRP A 153 -1.39 -3.54 11.37
C TRP A 153 -1.29 -3.16 9.89
N ARG A 154 -1.38 -1.87 9.59
CA ARG A 154 -1.36 -1.31 8.25
C ARG A 154 -0.01 -0.71 7.95
N VAL A 155 0.68 -1.24 6.95
CA VAL A 155 1.98 -0.73 6.54
C VAL A 155 1.97 -0.41 5.05
N MET A 156 2.52 0.75 4.69
CA MET A 156 2.67 1.15 3.29
C MET A 156 4.12 1.00 2.86
N LEU A 157 4.34 0.47 1.64
CA LEU A 157 5.65 0.44 1.01
C LEU A 157 5.83 1.67 0.12
N LEU A 158 6.99 2.31 0.26
CA LEU A 158 7.39 3.47 -0.54
C LEU A 158 8.86 3.36 -0.96
N HIS A 159 9.22 4.01 -2.06
CA HIS A 159 10.60 4.41 -2.29
C HIS A 159 10.97 5.53 -1.31
N GLU A 160 12.26 5.73 -1.08
CA GLU A 160 12.73 6.73 -0.11
C GLU A 160 12.24 8.15 -0.46
N GLU A 161 12.24 8.48 -1.75
CA GLU A 161 11.85 9.77 -2.30
C GLU A 161 10.35 10.04 -2.24
N GLU A 162 9.55 9.01 -1.98
CA GLU A 162 8.08 9.10 -1.86
C GLU A 162 7.62 9.39 -0.44
N PHE A 163 8.53 9.31 0.54
CA PHE A 163 8.26 9.72 1.90
C PHE A 163 8.35 11.25 2.01
N SER A 164 7.25 11.88 2.35
CA SER A 164 7.16 13.34 2.50
C SER A 164 7.54 13.79 3.91
N SER A 165 8.43 14.77 4.00
CA SER A 165 8.70 15.50 5.24
C SER A 165 7.65 16.56 5.57
N ILE A 166 6.74 16.83 4.64
CA ILE A 166 5.65 17.80 4.77
C ILE A 166 4.33 17.04 4.82
N ASP A 167 3.42 17.51 5.65
CA ASP A 167 2.08 16.93 5.76
C ASP A 167 1.37 16.86 4.42
N LEU A 168 0.92 15.68 4.06
CA LEU A 168 0.09 15.46 2.88
C LEU A 168 -1.34 15.97 3.13
N PHE A 169 -2.00 16.34 2.06
CA PHE A 169 -3.41 16.69 2.13
C PHE A 169 -4.25 15.43 2.36
N GLU A 170 -5.10 15.45 3.39
CA GLU A 170 -6.04 14.38 3.70
C GLU A 170 -7.49 14.87 3.55
N ASP A 171 -8.36 14.00 3.06
CA ASP A 171 -9.80 14.17 3.11
C ASP A 171 -10.38 13.40 4.30
N VAL A 172 -11.58 13.74 4.71
CA VAL A 172 -12.30 13.13 5.84
C VAL A 172 -12.51 11.61 5.67
N HIS A 173 -12.39 11.10 4.46
CA HIS A 173 -12.59 9.68 4.14
C HIS A 173 -11.30 8.89 4.02
N ASP A 174 -10.14 9.55 4.08
CA ASP A 174 -8.86 8.87 4.01
C ASP A 174 -8.57 8.10 5.28
N GLU A 175 -7.98 6.94 5.10
CA GLU A 175 -7.56 6.07 6.19
C GLU A 175 -6.03 6.04 6.26
N ARG A 176 -5.51 6.21 7.47
CA ARG A 176 -4.07 6.23 7.73
C ARG A 176 -3.48 4.84 7.85
N VAL A 177 -2.17 4.75 7.62
CA VAL A 177 -1.35 3.59 7.94
C VAL A 177 -0.67 3.78 9.30
N TYR A 178 -0.25 2.68 9.91
CA TYR A 178 0.46 2.67 11.20
C TYR A 178 1.97 2.57 11.04
N ALA A 179 2.42 2.29 9.83
CA ALA A 179 3.83 2.32 9.48
C ALA A 179 4.06 2.58 7.99
N ILE A 180 5.25 3.08 7.68
CA ILE A 180 5.75 3.22 6.32
C ILE A 180 7.12 2.52 6.27
N SER A 181 7.28 1.60 5.32
CA SER A 181 8.56 0.94 5.04
C SER A 181 9.14 1.49 3.76
N THR A 182 10.36 1.97 3.84
CA THR A 182 11.20 2.34 2.70
C THR A 182 12.38 1.35 2.59
N PRO A 183 13.22 1.41 1.57
CA PRO A 183 14.39 0.55 1.47
C PRO A 183 15.35 0.66 2.66
N THR A 184 15.38 1.79 3.36
CA THR A 184 16.37 2.07 4.41
C THR A 184 15.80 2.08 5.82
N ARG A 185 14.46 2.19 6.00
CA ARG A 185 13.86 2.36 7.34
C ARG A 185 12.41 1.90 7.41
N LEU A 186 12.02 1.46 8.60
CA LEU A 186 10.64 1.21 8.98
C LEU A 186 10.21 2.32 9.97
N ILE A 187 9.34 3.21 9.51
CA ILE A 187 8.83 4.35 10.26
C ILE A 187 7.51 3.94 10.89
N ARG A 188 7.44 3.93 12.21
CA ARG A 188 6.21 3.66 12.97
C ARG A 188 5.50 4.99 13.25
N ILE A 189 4.19 5.00 13.05
CA ILE A 189 3.33 6.16 13.30
C ILE A 189 2.77 6.01 14.71
N PRO A 190 2.88 7.03 15.55
CA PRO A 190 2.39 7.02 16.93
C PRO A 190 0.88 6.85 17.04
#